data_7634e1fb42ef610a3e89817fb014eb42
#
_entry.id   7634e1fb42ef610a3e89817fb014eb42
#
_cell.length_a   1.000
_cell.length_b   1.000
_cell.length_c   1.000
_cell.angle_alpha   90.00
_cell.angle_beta   90.00
_cell.angle_gamma   90.00
#
_symmetry.space_group_name_H-M   'P 1'
#
loop_
_entity.id
_entity.type
_entity.pdbx_description
1 polymer ?
#
loop_
_entity_poly.entity_id
_entity_poly.type
_entity_poly.pdbx_seq_one_letter_code
_entity_poly.pdbx_strand_id
1 'polypeptide(L)'
;MNRIRLIGCLYISIWMMQGCSTEPEPLVFGTDVCSFCKMTLVDQKFGAELVTNKGKVYKFDDANCFMNFYHAANEATDEYAHVLVVDYANPGKLIPAREAYYVKSPEIRSPMDGQVASFAEKGVMDKFKQEWKGIYLSWGEFVTEYK
;
A
#
# COMPACT_ATOMS: atom_id res chain seq x y z
N MET A 1 40.12 -20.43 -33.49
CA MET A 1 39.30 -21.09 -32.49
C MET A 1 39.13 -20.29 -31.16
N ASN A 2 40.08 -19.45 -30.75
CA ASN A 2 39.99 -18.70 -29.46
C ASN A 2 39.08 -17.47 -29.46
N ARG A 3 38.78 -16.84 -30.59
CA ARG A 3 37.98 -15.64 -30.69
C ARG A 3 36.48 -15.91 -30.47
N ILE A 4 35.96 -17.07 -30.86
CA ILE A 4 34.55 -17.46 -30.71
C ILE A 4 34.24 -17.80 -29.26
N ARG A 5 35.17 -18.36 -28.50
CA ARG A 5 35.02 -18.67 -27.06
C ARG A 5 34.94 -17.41 -26.18
N LEU A 6 35.66 -16.34 -26.53
CA LEU A 6 35.66 -15.08 -25.82
C LEU A 6 34.33 -14.31 -26.00
N ILE A 7 33.71 -14.38 -27.18
CA ILE A 7 32.42 -13.73 -27.46
C ILE A 7 31.27 -14.44 -26.70
N GLY A 8 31.33 -15.79 -26.60
CA GLY A 8 30.33 -16.57 -25.86
C GLY A 8 30.32 -16.25 -24.35
N CYS A 9 31.48 -16.04 -23.71
CA CYS A 9 31.56 -15.67 -22.30
C CYS A 9 31.05 -14.25 -22.02
N LEU A 10 31.18 -13.30 -22.94
CA LEU A 10 30.71 -11.93 -22.78
C LEU A 10 29.19 -11.83 -22.84
N TYR A 11 28.51 -12.66 -23.63
CA TYR A 11 27.04 -12.69 -23.74
C TYR A 11 26.36 -13.28 -22.50
N ILE A 12 27.00 -14.21 -21.79
CA ILE A 12 26.43 -14.86 -20.59
C ILE A 12 26.47 -13.89 -19.38
N SER A 13 27.43 -12.95 -19.33
CA SER A 13 27.57 -11.99 -18.24
C SER A 13 26.46 -10.89 -18.21
N ILE A 14 25.76 -10.66 -19.32
CA ILE A 14 24.75 -9.59 -19.44
C ILE A 14 23.38 -10.03 -18.88
N TRP A 15 23.13 -11.32 -18.69
CA TRP A 15 21.85 -11.86 -18.26
C TRP A 15 21.69 -11.95 -16.74
N MET A 16 22.66 -11.58 -15.93
CA MET A 16 22.61 -11.70 -14.46
C MET A 16 22.25 -10.40 -13.73
N MET A 17 21.83 -9.33 -14.40
CA MET A 17 21.37 -8.10 -13.75
C MET A 17 19.83 -7.98 -13.72
N GLN A 18 19.12 -9.03 -13.31
CA GLN A 18 17.73 -8.89 -12.87
C GLN A 18 17.76 -8.51 -11.39
N GLY A 19 17.96 -7.21 -11.11
CA GLY A 19 17.76 -6.66 -9.77
C GLY A 19 16.30 -6.84 -9.36
N CYS A 20 16.06 -7.22 -8.10
CA CYS A 20 14.71 -7.20 -7.53
C CYS A 20 14.14 -5.77 -7.67
N SER A 21 13.06 -5.62 -8.42
CA SER A 21 12.33 -4.35 -8.47
C SER A 21 11.64 -4.11 -7.12
N THR A 22 11.76 -2.90 -6.59
CA THR A 22 11.00 -2.44 -5.43
C THR A 22 9.84 -1.54 -5.84
N GLU A 23 9.47 -1.58 -7.14
CA GLU A 23 8.36 -0.78 -7.66
C GLU A 23 7.01 -1.27 -7.13
N PRO A 24 6.11 -0.36 -6.77
CA PRO A 24 4.75 -0.69 -6.39
C PRO A 24 3.99 -1.39 -7.53
N GLU A 25 3.06 -2.27 -7.16
CA GLU A 25 2.16 -2.94 -8.10
C GLU A 25 0.75 -2.34 -8.00
N PRO A 26 -0.02 -2.27 -9.11
CA PRO A 26 -1.43 -1.88 -9.01
C PRO A 26 -2.23 -2.92 -8.22
N LEU A 27 -3.20 -2.46 -7.42
CA LEU A 27 -4.19 -3.34 -6.78
C LEU A 27 -5.19 -3.83 -7.84
N VAL A 28 -5.29 -5.15 -8.02
CA VAL A 28 -6.23 -5.77 -8.95
C VAL A 28 -7.46 -6.26 -8.19
N PHE A 29 -8.46 -5.38 -8.03
CA PHE A 29 -9.70 -5.69 -7.33
C PHE A 29 -10.47 -6.84 -8.02
N GLY A 30 -11.06 -7.71 -7.21
CA GLY A 30 -11.69 -8.95 -7.68
C GLY A 30 -10.71 -10.11 -7.90
N THR A 31 -9.40 -9.88 -7.81
CA THR A 31 -8.36 -10.89 -8.04
C THR A 31 -7.34 -10.97 -6.91
N ASP A 32 -6.78 -9.82 -6.50
CA ASP A 32 -5.78 -9.78 -5.43
C ASP A 32 -6.39 -10.21 -4.09
N VAL A 33 -5.56 -10.84 -3.27
CA VAL A 33 -5.94 -11.35 -1.95
C VAL A 33 -5.25 -10.54 -0.86
N CYS A 34 -6.01 -10.11 0.13
CA CYS A 34 -5.50 -9.38 1.30
C CYS A 34 -4.45 -10.21 2.05
N SER A 35 -3.30 -9.61 2.30
CA SER A 35 -2.17 -10.30 2.96
C SER A 35 -2.45 -10.63 4.42
N PHE A 36 -3.43 -9.97 5.05
CA PHE A 36 -3.82 -10.20 6.44
C PHE A 36 -5.03 -11.12 6.56
N CYS A 37 -6.23 -10.70 6.10
CA CYS A 37 -7.47 -11.46 6.30
C CYS A 37 -7.70 -12.57 5.26
N LYS A 38 -6.90 -12.62 4.18
CA LYS A 38 -6.96 -13.60 3.09
C LYS A 38 -8.24 -13.54 2.24
N MET A 39 -9.01 -12.46 2.35
CA MET A 39 -10.16 -12.20 1.49
C MET A 39 -9.75 -11.47 0.22
N THR A 40 -10.53 -11.61 -0.85
CA THR A 40 -10.31 -10.88 -2.09
C THR A 40 -10.56 -9.38 -1.90
N LEU A 41 -9.71 -8.52 -2.46
CA LEU A 41 -9.92 -7.07 -2.50
C LEU A 41 -11.15 -6.75 -3.35
N VAL A 42 -12.13 -6.03 -2.79
CA VAL A 42 -13.42 -5.80 -3.49
C VAL A 42 -13.75 -4.33 -3.72
N ASP A 43 -13.41 -3.43 -2.83
CA ASP A 43 -13.78 -2.02 -2.92
C ASP A 43 -12.59 -1.14 -3.33
N GLN A 44 -12.66 -0.57 -4.54
CA GLN A 44 -11.58 0.25 -5.12
C GLN A 44 -11.31 1.57 -4.39
N LYS A 45 -12.18 1.97 -3.45
CA LYS A 45 -12.01 3.18 -2.62
C LYS A 45 -11.09 2.96 -1.42
N PHE A 46 -10.85 1.69 -1.09
CA PHE A 46 -10.04 1.29 0.05
C PHE A 46 -8.87 0.42 -0.41
N GLY A 47 -7.95 0.18 0.47
CA GLY A 47 -6.81 -0.66 0.25
C GLY A 47 -5.49 0.01 0.56
N ALA A 48 -4.48 -0.82 0.72
CA ALA A 48 -3.11 -0.38 0.97
C ALA A 48 -2.11 -1.37 0.38
N GLU A 49 -0.87 -0.91 0.22
CA GLU A 49 0.24 -1.73 -0.24
C GLU A 49 1.51 -1.42 0.56
N LEU A 50 2.23 -2.48 0.93
CA LEU A 50 3.58 -2.41 1.45
C LEU A 50 4.54 -3.09 0.49
N VAL A 51 5.63 -2.40 0.13
CA VAL A 51 6.72 -2.98 -0.65
C VAL A 51 7.98 -2.96 0.20
N THR A 52 8.53 -4.13 0.49
CA THR A 52 9.78 -4.22 1.25
C THR A 52 10.99 -3.78 0.43
N ASN A 53 12.10 -3.44 1.09
CA ASN A 53 13.38 -3.16 0.45
C ASN A 53 13.95 -4.36 -0.36
N LYS A 54 13.36 -5.55 -0.19
CA LYS A 54 13.69 -6.77 -0.96
C LYS A 54 12.71 -7.02 -2.12
N GLY A 55 11.78 -6.09 -2.39
CA GLY A 55 10.81 -6.18 -3.47
C GLY A 55 9.61 -7.10 -3.19
N LYS A 56 9.37 -7.50 -1.93
CA LYS A 56 8.17 -8.26 -1.59
C LYS A 56 7.00 -7.32 -1.41
N VAL A 57 5.89 -7.60 -2.11
CA VAL A 57 4.66 -6.80 -2.08
C VAL A 57 3.62 -7.47 -1.18
N TYR A 58 2.97 -6.67 -0.34
CA TYR A 58 1.81 -7.06 0.47
C TYR A 58 0.65 -6.12 0.19
N LYS A 59 -0.52 -6.66 -0.09
CA LYS A 59 -1.73 -5.93 -0.46
C LYS A 59 -2.80 -6.11 0.61
N PHE A 60 -3.58 -5.07 0.87
CA PHE A 60 -4.60 -5.05 1.92
C PHE A 60 -5.89 -4.44 1.39
N ASP A 61 -7.04 -4.91 1.87
CA ASP A 61 -8.35 -4.47 1.41
C ASP A 61 -8.88 -3.25 2.18
N ASP A 62 -8.38 -2.98 3.39
CA ASP A 62 -8.70 -1.75 4.14
C ASP A 62 -7.66 -1.40 5.22
N ALA A 63 -7.92 -0.28 5.91
CA ALA A 63 -7.09 0.26 6.97
C ALA A 63 -6.87 -0.70 8.15
N ASN A 64 -7.90 -1.48 8.53
CA ASN A 64 -7.81 -2.41 9.65
C ASN A 64 -6.83 -3.54 9.34
N CYS A 65 -6.97 -4.18 8.18
CA CYS A 65 -6.05 -5.23 7.74
C CYS A 65 -4.61 -4.71 7.58
N PHE A 66 -4.46 -3.51 7.00
CA PHE A 66 -3.17 -2.88 6.81
C PHE A 66 -2.47 -2.62 8.15
N MET A 67 -3.12 -1.97 9.11
CA MET A 67 -2.52 -1.63 10.39
C MET A 67 -2.24 -2.85 11.26
N ASN A 68 -3.15 -3.84 11.30
CA ASN A 68 -2.89 -5.08 12.02
C ASN A 68 -1.64 -5.80 11.49
N PHE A 69 -1.46 -5.85 10.17
CA PHE A 69 -0.26 -6.42 9.58
C PHE A 69 0.97 -5.58 9.89
N TYR A 70 0.88 -4.26 9.74
CA TYR A 70 1.97 -3.31 9.96
C TYR A 70 2.54 -3.39 11.38
N HIS A 71 1.66 -3.58 12.38
CA HIS A 71 2.07 -3.74 13.79
C HIS A 71 2.56 -5.17 14.12
N ALA A 72 1.97 -6.20 13.50
CA ALA A 72 2.36 -7.59 13.77
C ALA A 72 3.72 -7.95 13.14
N ALA A 73 4.12 -7.27 12.10
CA ALA A 73 5.32 -7.62 11.35
C ALA A 73 6.63 -7.44 12.15
N ASN A 74 6.63 -6.80 13.32
CA ASN A 74 7.82 -6.50 14.15
C ASN A 74 9.00 -5.94 13.33
N GLU A 75 8.74 -5.63 12.08
CA GLU A 75 9.72 -5.10 11.15
C GLU A 75 9.84 -3.61 11.45
N ALA A 76 11.06 -3.14 11.66
CA ALA A 76 11.31 -1.72 11.81
C ALA A 76 10.70 -1.00 10.59
N THR A 77 10.06 0.15 10.83
CA THR A 77 9.40 0.96 9.78
C THR A 77 10.32 1.32 8.61
N ASP A 78 11.63 1.12 8.75
CA ASP A 78 12.66 1.36 7.74
C ASP A 78 12.87 0.19 6.76
N GLU A 79 12.14 -0.92 6.93
CA GLU A 79 12.24 -2.09 6.03
C GLU A 79 11.37 -2.00 4.78
N TYR A 80 10.49 -0.99 4.69
CA TYR A 80 9.61 -0.78 3.55
C TYR A 80 10.15 0.31 2.61
N ALA A 81 10.36 -0.05 1.34
CA ALA A 81 10.64 0.89 0.26
C ALA A 81 9.43 1.77 -0.02
N HIS A 82 8.22 1.19 0.03
CA HIS A 82 6.96 1.91 -0.15
C HIS A 82 5.91 1.51 0.86
N VAL A 83 5.21 2.51 1.38
CA VAL A 83 4.02 2.39 2.22
C VAL A 83 2.94 3.22 1.56
N LEU A 84 1.93 2.57 0.99
CA LEU A 84 0.95 3.20 0.11
C LEU A 84 -0.47 2.91 0.59
N VAL A 85 -1.38 3.85 0.34
CA VAL A 85 -2.82 3.71 0.58
C VAL A 85 -3.60 4.18 -0.64
N VAL A 86 -4.82 3.70 -0.80
CA VAL A 86 -5.69 4.17 -1.89
C VAL A 86 -6.23 5.56 -1.58
N ASP A 87 -6.17 6.48 -2.56
CA ASP A 87 -6.88 7.76 -2.50
C ASP A 87 -8.38 7.53 -2.69
N TYR A 88 -9.18 7.74 -1.64
CA TYR A 88 -10.62 7.54 -1.65
C TYR A 88 -11.34 8.34 -2.75
N ALA A 89 -10.83 9.53 -3.06
CA ALA A 89 -11.40 10.39 -4.08
C ALA A 89 -11.05 9.94 -5.52
N ASN A 90 -10.02 9.11 -5.66
CA ASN A 90 -9.57 8.54 -6.93
C ASN A 90 -9.41 7.02 -6.78
N PRO A 91 -10.50 6.24 -6.84
CA PRO A 91 -10.49 4.80 -6.58
C PRO A 91 -9.40 4.04 -7.35
N GLY A 92 -8.69 3.14 -6.67
CA GLY A 92 -7.59 2.37 -7.22
C GLY A 92 -6.25 3.09 -7.32
N LYS A 93 -6.20 4.42 -7.10
CA LYS A 93 -4.95 5.18 -7.15
C LYS A 93 -4.21 5.08 -5.82
N LEU A 94 -3.00 4.52 -5.84
CA LEU A 94 -2.11 4.48 -4.69
C LEU A 94 -1.39 5.81 -4.48
N ILE A 95 -1.29 6.26 -3.22
CA ILE A 95 -0.60 7.46 -2.78
C ILE A 95 0.30 7.15 -1.57
N PRO A 96 1.39 7.91 -1.35
CA PRO A 96 2.26 7.71 -0.18
C PRO A 96 1.48 7.88 1.13
N ALA A 97 1.45 6.83 1.95
CA ALA A 97 0.67 6.81 3.19
C ALA A 97 1.10 7.89 4.19
N ARG A 98 2.40 8.20 4.25
CA ARG A 98 2.95 9.20 5.19
C ARG A 98 2.56 10.63 4.83
N GLU A 99 2.16 10.88 3.57
CA GLU A 99 1.77 12.19 3.04
C GLU A 99 0.24 12.31 2.93
N ALA A 100 -0.48 11.22 3.08
CA ALA A 100 -1.93 11.19 2.99
C ALA A 100 -2.62 11.85 4.21
N TYR A 101 -3.82 12.36 3.96
CA TYR A 101 -4.73 12.85 4.99
C TYR A 101 -5.79 11.79 5.28
N TYR A 102 -6.06 11.50 6.54
CA TYR A 102 -7.00 10.44 6.95
C TYR A 102 -8.23 11.02 7.61
N VAL A 103 -9.39 10.43 7.32
CA VAL A 103 -10.64 10.69 8.04
C VAL A 103 -11.12 9.39 8.64
N LYS A 104 -11.39 9.40 9.96
CA LYS A 104 -12.07 8.31 10.65
C LYS A 104 -13.51 8.73 10.95
N SER A 105 -14.46 7.86 10.62
CA SER A 105 -15.88 8.08 10.90
C SER A 105 -16.66 6.76 10.88
N PRO A 106 -17.66 6.57 11.75
CA PRO A 106 -18.55 5.41 11.70
C PRO A 106 -19.43 5.38 10.44
N GLU A 107 -19.52 6.51 9.70
CA GLU A 107 -20.24 6.57 8.42
C GLU A 107 -19.45 5.91 7.26
N ILE A 108 -18.14 5.68 7.43
CA ILE A 108 -17.30 5.04 6.43
C ILE A 108 -17.49 3.53 6.50
N ARG A 109 -18.02 2.95 5.42
CA ARG A 109 -18.24 1.51 5.27
C ARG A 109 -17.09 0.90 4.49
N SER A 110 -16.03 0.49 5.18
CA SER A 110 -14.89 -0.21 4.57
C SER A 110 -15.03 -1.74 4.72
N PRO A 111 -14.37 -2.54 3.87
CA PRO A 111 -14.56 -3.99 3.82
C PRO A 111 -14.38 -4.71 5.16
N MET A 112 -13.42 -4.31 5.98
CA MET A 112 -13.12 -4.91 7.28
C MET A 112 -13.42 -3.96 8.45
N ASP A 113 -14.37 -3.04 8.26
CA ASP A 113 -14.83 -2.08 9.26
C ASP A 113 -13.70 -1.22 9.87
N GLY A 114 -12.69 -0.92 9.07
CA GLY A 114 -11.59 -0.03 9.46
C GLY A 114 -12.03 1.41 9.66
N GLN A 115 -13.16 1.82 9.07
CA GLN A 115 -13.80 3.14 9.25
C GLN A 115 -12.87 4.33 8.96
N VAL A 116 -11.87 4.13 8.10
CA VAL A 116 -10.90 5.17 7.70
C VAL A 116 -10.83 5.26 6.19
N ALA A 117 -10.84 6.49 5.69
CA ALA A 117 -10.55 6.81 4.30
C ALA A 117 -9.32 7.72 4.20
N SER A 118 -8.49 7.51 3.19
CA SER A 118 -7.29 8.28 2.91
C SER A 118 -7.45 9.15 1.67
N PHE A 119 -6.81 10.31 1.67
CA PHE A 119 -6.93 11.33 0.63
C PHE A 119 -5.57 11.94 0.29
N ALA A 120 -5.33 12.19 -1.01
CA ALA A 120 -4.15 12.90 -1.47
C ALA A 120 -4.21 14.41 -1.16
N GLU A 121 -5.42 14.99 -1.18
CA GLU A 121 -5.62 16.43 -1.09
C GLU A 121 -6.40 16.83 0.17
N LYS A 122 -5.82 17.76 0.95
CA LYS A 122 -6.45 18.26 2.18
C LYS A 122 -7.83 18.87 1.94
N GLY A 123 -8.00 19.66 0.88
CA GLY A 123 -9.28 20.31 0.58
C GLY A 123 -10.38 19.33 0.23
N VAL A 124 -10.06 18.20 -0.38
CA VAL A 124 -10.99 17.10 -0.65
C VAL A 124 -11.33 16.37 0.65
N MET A 125 -10.30 16.03 1.44
CA MET A 125 -10.48 15.41 2.75
C MET A 125 -11.39 16.26 3.67
N ASP A 126 -11.21 17.59 3.73
CA ASP A 126 -12.01 18.47 4.58
C ASP A 126 -13.51 18.41 4.22
N LYS A 127 -13.86 18.28 2.93
CA LYS A 127 -15.24 18.11 2.48
C LYS A 127 -15.86 16.81 3.03
N PHE A 128 -15.17 15.68 2.83
CA PHE A 128 -15.63 14.37 3.30
C PHE A 128 -15.68 14.31 4.82
N LYS A 129 -14.71 14.92 5.52
CA LYS A 129 -14.71 15.01 6.97
C LYS A 129 -15.96 15.72 7.51
N GLN A 130 -16.39 16.81 6.87
CA GLN A 130 -17.61 17.51 7.23
C GLN A 130 -18.87 16.69 6.94
N GLU A 131 -18.94 16.07 5.76
CA GLU A 131 -20.06 15.23 5.33
C GLU A 131 -20.28 14.05 6.29
N TRP A 132 -19.21 13.36 6.64
CA TRP A 132 -19.26 12.18 7.52
C TRP A 132 -19.15 12.51 9.01
N LYS A 133 -19.09 13.78 9.38
CA LYS A 133 -18.86 14.22 10.77
C LYS A 133 -17.65 13.50 11.40
N GLY A 134 -16.65 13.22 10.57
CA GLY A 134 -15.47 12.47 10.94
C GLY A 134 -14.40 13.31 11.63
N ILE A 135 -13.40 12.64 12.14
CA ILE A 135 -12.19 13.25 12.70
C ILE A 135 -11.02 13.10 11.72
N TYR A 136 -10.18 14.11 11.65
CA TYR A 136 -8.91 14.04 10.93
C TYR A 136 -7.88 13.28 11.75
N LEU A 137 -7.09 12.45 11.09
CA LEU A 137 -5.93 11.80 11.66
C LEU A 137 -4.71 12.10 10.75
N SER A 138 -3.60 12.48 11.35
CA SER A 138 -2.28 12.43 10.72
C SER A 138 -1.82 10.98 10.59
N TRP A 139 -0.76 10.73 9.80
CA TRP A 139 -0.14 9.39 9.73
C TRP A 139 0.21 8.81 11.11
N GLY A 140 0.84 9.63 11.98
CA GLY A 140 1.22 9.18 13.32
C GLY A 140 0.03 8.81 14.20
N GLU A 141 -1.06 9.60 14.14
CA GLU A 141 -2.30 9.31 14.86
C GLU A 141 -2.99 8.06 14.29
N PHE A 142 -3.02 7.92 12.95
CA PHE A 142 -3.57 6.73 12.30
C PHE A 142 -2.84 5.46 12.72
N VAL A 143 -1.51 5.46 12.72
CA VAL A 143 -0.70 4.31 13.19
C VAL A 143 -0.95 4.02 14.67
N THR A 144 -1.17 5.05 15.50
CA THR A 144 -1.38 4.87 16.95
C THR A 144 -2.78 4.36 17.27
N GLU A 145 -3.78 4.76 16.50
CA GLU A 145 -5.20 4.41 16.70
C GLU A 145 -5.46 2.89 16.58
N TYR A 146 -4.66 2.19 15.79
CA TYR A 146 -4.78 0.74 15.53
C TYR A 146 -3.76 -0.10 16.29
N LYS A 147 -3.19 0.42 17.39
CA LYS A 147 -2.21 -0.31 18.23
C LYS A 147 -2.86 -1.30 19.16
#